data_f42ba034e7cb2f4d7ac054bd8ecb1973
#
_entry.id   f42ba034e7cb2f4d7ac054bd8ecb1973
#
_cell.length_a   1.000
_cell.length_b   1.000
_cell.length_c   1.000
_cell.angle_alpha   90.00
_cell.angle_beta   90.00
_cell.angle_gamma   90.00
#
_symmetry.space_group_name_H-M   'P 1'
#
loop_
_entity.id
_entity.type
_entity.pdbx_description
1 polymer ?
#
loop_
_entity_poly.entity_id
_entity_poly.type
_entity_poly.pdbx_seq_one_letter_code
_entity_poly.pdbx_strand_id
1 'polypeptide(L)'
;MNPNAAEAVLQAQQLNAAHEILSDPQKRRAYDRERDETDRAARSSARIARHISQDVRIRIEDLFRGANLDVRVSDPANRNIEERYELHIPAETAPGTRFRLPRDAPFEGGFVQLRLRVLPDFRFKVHGSDLQCEMRIDARRATEGGAETIALPGGRRVTVNLPPGGGRGERIRISGAGLPRPRGGRGDLVVQIAYRLAATVSRRPAT
;
A
#
# COMPACT_ATOMS: atom_id res chain seq x y z
N MET A 1 25.23 -59.89 10.98
CA MET A 1 25.64 -58.54 11.48
C MET A 1 24.39 -57.82 11.94
N ASN A 2 24.31 -57.45 13.20
CA ASN A 2 23.08 -56.90 13.82
C ASN A 2 23.01 -55.38 13.52
N PRO A 3 22.06 -54.88 12.76
CA PRO A 3 22.00 -53.46 12.40
C PRO A 3 21.83 -52.53 13.62
N ASN A 4 21.33 -53.05 14.74
CA ASN A 4 21.14 -52.31 15.99
C ASN A 4 22.46 -52.05 16.76
N ALA A 5 23.56 -52.69 16.42
CA ALA A 5 24.84 -52.53 17.17
C ALA A 5 25.48 -51.15 16.91
N ALA A 6 25.42 -50.64 15.67
CA ALA A 6 25.93 -49.35 15.36
C ALA A 6 25.14 -48.19 15.98
N GLU A 7 23.82 -48.33 16.04
CA GLU A 7 22.92 -47.40 16.64
C GLU A 7 23.06 -47.37 18.19
N ALA A 8 23.25 -48.50 18.80
CA ALA A 8 23.53 -48.64 20.25
C ALA A 8 24.85 -47.98 20.64
N VAL A 9 25.90 -48.13 19.79
CA VAL A 9 27.21 -47.50 20.03
C VAL A 9 27.08 -45.96 19.93
N LEU A 10 26.34 -45.44 18.95
CA LEU A 10 26.09 -43.99 18.81
C LEU A 10 25.31 -43.44 20.00
N GLN A 11 24.29 -44.15 20.47
CA GLN A 11 23.54 -43.76 21.65
C GLN A 11 24.38 -43.77 22.92
N ALA A 12 25.23 -44.79 23.11
CA ALA A 12 26.16 -44.84 24.22
C ALA A 12 27.17 -43.70 24.22
N GLN A 13 27.69 -43.31 23.01
CA GLN A 13 28.60 -42.18 22.87
C GLN A 13 27.89 -40.86 23.21
N GLN A 14 26.65 -40.66 22.77
CA GLN A 14 25.85 -39.47 23.09
C GLN A 14 25.55 -39.37 24.59
N LEU A 15 25.24 -40.53 25.23
CA LEU A 15 24.97 -40.56 26.65
C LEU A 15 26.22 -40.27 27.48
N ASN A 16 27.37 -40.76 27.07
CA ASN A 16 28.64 -40.49 27.76
C ASN A 16 29.06 -39.02 27.58
N ALA A 17 28.88 -38.43 26.40
CA ALA A 17 29.13 -36.99 26.17
C ALA A 17 28.22 -36.12 27.00
N ALA A 18 26.93 -36.47 27.07
CA ALA A 18 25.98 -35.76 27.93
C ALA A 18 26.31 -35.89 29.40
N HIS A 19 26.69 -37.07 29.87
CA HIS A 19 27.13 -37.29 31.24
C HIS A 19 28.40 -36.50 31.59
N GLU A 20 29.40 -36.45 30.71
CA GLU A 20 30.60 -35.67 30.90
C GLU A 20 30.34 -34.17 31.08
N ILE A 21 29.37 -33.62 30.31
CA ILE A 21 28.98 -32.20 30.42
C ILE A 21 28.18 -31.94 31.69
N LEU A 22 27.26 -32.84 32.06
CA LEU A 22 26.33 -32.66 33.19
C LEU A 22 26.92 -32.99 34.54
N SER A 23 27.92 -33.87 34.60
CA SER A 23 28.60 -34.27 35.84
C SER A 23 29.58 -33.24 36.40
N ASP A 24 30.13 -32.37 35.53
CA ASP A 24 31.00 -31.27 35.95
C ASP A 24 30.20 -29.97 36.09
N PRO A 25 30.15 -29.39 37.32
CA PRO A 25 29.40 -28.16 37.57
C PRO A 25 29.84 -26.94 36.73
N GLN A 26 31.12 -26.92 36.30
CA GLN A 26 31.64 -25.83 35.45
C GLN A 26 31.20 -26.03 34.00
N LYS A 27 31.33 -27.25 33.47
CA LYS A 27 30.87 -27.59 32.12
C LYS A 27 29.35 -27.43 31.97
N ARG A 28 28.59 -27.84 32.99
CA ARG A 28 27.15 -27.65 33.03
C ARG A 28 26.76 -26.16 32.97
N ARG A 29 27.39 -25.28 33.77
CA ARG A 29 27.11 -23.83 33.75
C ARG A 29 27.54 -23.17 32.42
N ALA A 30 28.55 -23.68 31.74
CA ALA A 30 28.94 -23.21 30.43
C ALA A 30 27.89 -23.60 29.36
N TYR A 31 27.45 -24.85 29.39
CA TYR A 31 26.41 -25.38 28.51
C TYR A 31 25.05 -24.65 28.71
N ASP A 32 24.64 -24.46 29.97
CA ASP A 32 23.41 -23.74 30.29
C ASP A 32 23.46 -22.28 29.78
N ARG A 33 24.62 -21.62 29.88
CA ARG A 33 24.81 -20.25 29.33
C ARG A 33 24.74 -20.23 27.80
N GLU A 34 25.42 -21.12 27.13
CA GLU A 34 25.42 -21.23 25.68
C GLU A 34 24.00 -21.53 25.15
N ARG A 35 23.28 -22.40 25.82
CA ARG A 35 21.89 -22.70 25.53
C ARG A 35 20.98 -21.50 25.78
N ASP A 36 21.13 -20.80 26.88
CA ASP A 36 20.36 -19.59 27.16
C ASP A 36 20.65 -18.46 26.18
N GLU A 37 21.90 -18.34 25.70
CA GLU A 37 22.30 -17.40 24.65
C GLU A 37 21.70 -17.77 23.29
N THR A 38 21.75 -19.04 22.91
CA THR A 38 21.11 -19.55 21.69
C THR A 38 19.60 -19.44 21.73
N ASP A 39 18.94 -19.76 22.86
CA ASP A 39 17.52 -19.58 23.05
C ASP A 39 17.13 -18.09 23.07
N ARG A 40 17.97 -17.23 23.64
CA ARG A 40 17.76 -15.78 23.63
C ARG A 40 17.94 -15.18 22.24
N ALA A 41 18.94 -15.63 21.47
CA ALA A 41 19.14 -15.30 20.09
C ALA A 41 18.00 -15.81 19.20
N ALA A 42 17.56 -17.06 19.39
CA ALA A 42 16.41 -17.63 18.69
C ALA A 42 15.09 -16.88 19.02
N ARG A 43 14.88 -16.50 20.29
CA ARG A 43 13.72 -15.68 20.69
C ARG A 43 13.81 -14.26 20.19
N SER A 44 15.00 -13.66 20.08
CA SER A 44 15.20 -12.34 19.50
C SER A 44 15.04 -12.37 17.98
N SER A 45 15.51 -13.42 17.31
CA SER A 45 15.26 -13.64 15.87
C SER A 45 13.78 -13.98 15.58
N ALA A 46 13.11 -14.68 16.48
CA ALA A 46 11.65 -14.89 16.41
C ALA A 46 10.84 -13.62 16.72
N ARG A 47 11.42 -12.63 17.39
CA ARG A 47 10.87 -11.29 17.62
C ARG A 47 11.19 -10.29 16.52
N ILE A 48 12.09 -10.60 15.57
CA ILE A 48 12.23 -9.86 14.33
C ILE A 48 10.84 -9.88 13.70
N ALA A 49 10.29 -8.69 13.49
CA ALA A 49 8.89 -8.52 13.11
C ALA A 49 8.57 -9.41 11.89
N ARG A 50 7.96 -10.57 12.15
CA ARG A 50 7.50 -11.49 11.10
C ARG A 50 6.47 -10.82 10.19
N HIS A 51 5.96 -9.68 10.64
CA HIS A 51 4.92 -8.91 9.97
C HIS A 51 5.39 -7.47 9.78
N ILE A 52 5.48 -7.07 8.53
CA ILE A 52 5.82 -5.70 8.15
C ILE A 52 4.61 -5.06 7.50
N SER A 53 4.36 -3.79 7.80
CA SER A 53 3.34 -2.99 7.13
C SER A 53 4.00 -1.82 6.42
N GLN A 54 3.75 -1.69 5.11
CA GLN A 54 4.30 -0.63 4.29
C GLN A 54 3.22 0.01 3.42
N ASP A 55 3.27 1.35 3.26
CA ASP A 55 2.40 2.07 2.35
C ASP A 55 3.00 2.06 0.93
N VAL A 56 2.21 1.65 -0.05
CA VAL A 56 2.54 1.68 -1.47
C VAL A 56 1.80 2.82 -2.12
N ARG A 57 2.55 3.77 -2.69
CA ARG A 57 1.98 4.94 -3.36
C ARG A 57 1.60 4.60 -4.79
N ILE A 58 0.35 4.90 -5.17
CA ILE A 58 -0.24 4.54 -6.46
C ILE A 58 -0.97 5.74 -7.06
N ARG A 59 -1.00 5.84 -8.39
CA ARG A 59 -1.77 6.86 -9.09
C ARG A 59 -3.27 6.52 -9.08
N ILE A 60 -4.10 7.55 -9.21
CA ILE A 60 -5.56 7.35 -9.24
C ILE A 60 -5.96 6.46 -10.44
N GLU A 61 -5.31 6.66 -11.59
CA GLU A 61 -5.59 5.90 -12.82
C GLU A 61 -5.37 4.40 -12.64
N ASP A 62 -4.34 4.02 -11.89
CA ASP A 62 -3.97 2.63 -11.68
C ASP A 62 -5.00 1.89 -10.81
N LEU A 63 -5.74 2.61 -9.94
CA LEU A 63 -6.86 2.04 -9.20
C LEU A 63 -8.02 1.63 -10.11
N PHE A 64 -8.23 2.36 -11.22
CA PHE A 64 -9.29 2.04 -12.18
C PHE A 64 -8.89 0.97 -13.17
N ARG A 65 -7.64 1.01 -13.64
CA ARG A 65 -7.15 0.13 -14.73
C ARG A 65 -6.50 -1.14 -14.22
N GLY A 66 -6.07 -1.15 -12.97
CA GLY A 66 -5.14 -2.13 -12.44
C GLY A 66 -3.69 -1.78 -12.78
N ALA A 67 -2.75 -2.38 -12.06
CA ALA A 67 -1.33 -2.21 -12.27
C ALA A 67 -0.54 -3.40 -11.72
N ASN A 68 0.63 -3.66 -12.31
CA ASN A 68 1.64 -4.55 -11.76
C ASN A 68 2.78 -3.67 -11.23
N LEU A 69 3.13 -3.83 -9.96
CA LEU A 69 4.14 -3.01 -9.30
C LEU A 69 5.21 -3.89 -8.67
N ASP A 70 6.47 -3.56 -8.91
CA ASP A 70 7.60 -4.12 -8.16
C ASP A 70 7.81 -3.30 -6.89
N VAL A 71 7.50 -3.89 -5.75
CA VAL A 71 7.58 -3.22 -4.45
C VAL A 71 8.82 -3.71 -3.72
N ARG A 72 9.69 -2.78 -3.33
CA ARG A 72 10.81 -3.06 -2.46
C ARG A 72 10.42 -2.77 -1.02
N VAL A 73 10.62 -3.76 -0.18
CA VAL A 73 10.30 -3.69 1.25
C VAL A 73 11.61 -3.73 2.03
N SER A 74 11.82 -2.73 2.85
CA SER A 74 12.94 -2.67 3.78
C SER A 74 12.45 -3.00 5.18
N ASP A 75 13.05 -4.00 5.81
CA ASP A 75 12.77 -4.36 7.19
C ASP A 75 13.59 -3.48 8.14
N PRO A 76 12.95 -2.64 8.98
CA PRO A 76 13.68 -1.81 9.93
C PRO A 76 14.55 -2.59 10.92
N ALA A 77 14.17 -3.84 11.22
CA ALA A 77 14.93 -4.73 12.10
C ALA A 77 16.10 -5.41 11.38
N ASN A 78 16.07 -5.45 10.04
CA ASN A 78 17.09 -6.11 9.23
C ASN A 78 17.47 -5.25 8.02
N ARG A 79 18.17 -4.16 8.28
CA ARG A 79 18.52 -3.13 7.28
C ARG A 79 19.38 -3.62 6.09
N ASN A 80 19.93 -4.82 6.19
CA ASN A 80 20.82 -5.37 5.16
C ASN A 80 20.09 -6.26 4.14
N ILE A 81 18.79 -6.53 4.33
CA ILE A 81 17.99 -7.36 3.43
C ILE A 81 16.89 -6.52 2.83
N GLU A 82 16.91 -6.39 1.50
CA GLU A 82 15.84 -5.78 0.72
C GLU A 82 15.00 -6.91 0.10
N GLU A 83 13.73 -6.96 0.45
CA GLU A 83 12.78 -7.92 -0.12
C GLU A 83 12.08 -7.27 -1.31
N ARG A 84 11.88 -8.04 -2.39
CA ARG A 84 11.18 -7.58 -3.60
C ARG A 84 9.92 -8.39 -3.79
N TYR A 85 8.81 -7.70 -4.01
CA TYR A 85 7.50 -8.30 -4.22
C TYR A 85 6.87 -7.78 -5.49
N GLU A 86 6.36 -8.68 -6.31
CA GLU A 86 5.50 -8.32 -7.42
C GLU A 86 4.06 -8.21 -6.90
N LEU A 87 3.52 -7.00 -6.93
CA LEU A 87 2.16 -6.70 -6.49
C LEU A 87 1.24 -6.51 -7.69
N HIS A 88 0.35 -7.47 -7.91
CA HIS A 88 -0.72 -7.34 -8.89
C HIS A 88 -1.92 -6.63 -8.26
N ILE A 89 -2.27 -5.45 -8.77
CA ILE A 89 -3.42 -4.67 -8.34
C ILE A 89 -4.52 -4.86 -9.39
N PRO A 90 -5.64 -5.50 -9.04
CA PRO A 90 -6.76 -5.64 -9.95
C PRO A 90 -7.36 -4.29 -10.34
N ALA A 91 -7.96 -4.21 -11.52
CA ALA A 91 -8.78 -3.07 -11.90
C ALA A 91 -9.92 -2.86 -10.90
N GLU A 92 -10.38 -1.63 -10.76
CA GLU A 92 -11.46 -1.26 -9.82
C GLU A 92 -11.11 -1.53 -8.34
N THR A 93 -9.84 -1.41 -7.99
CA THR A 93 -9.39 -1.55 -6.60
C THR A 93 -9.70 -0.30 -5.78
N ALA A 94 -10.25 -0.48 -4.59
CA ALA A 94 -10.57 0.62 -3.69
C ALA A 94 -9.30 1.24 -3.06
N PRO A 95 -9.28 2.57 -2.83
CA PRO A 95 -8.18 3.21 -2.11
C PRO A 95 -8.08 2.65 -0.68
N GLY A 96 -6.84 2.49 -0.20
CA GLY A 96 -6.57 1.96 1.12
C GLY A 96 -6.67 0.43 1.24
N THR A 97 -6.90 -0.29 0.13
CA THR A 97 -6.86 -1.75 0.09
C THR A 97 -5.52 -2.26 0.61
N ARG A 98 -5.58 -3.38 1.33
CA ARG A 98 -4.40 -4.02 1.92
C ARG A 98 -4.17 -5.36 1.25
N PHE A 99 -2.95 -5.58 0.81
CA PHE A 99 -2.48 -6.86 0.27
C PHE A 99 -1.58 -7.51 1.30
N ARG A 100 -1.76 -8.81 1.50
CA ARG A 100 -0.95 -9.60 2.41
C ARG A 100 -0.17 -10.61 1.59
N LEU A 101 1.16 -10.47 1.59
CA LEU A 101 2.08 -11.32 0.87
C LEU A 101 2.92 -12.13 1.86
N PRO A 102 3.12 -13.44 1.66
CA PRO A 102 4.03 -14.22 2.48
C PRO A 102 5.45 -13.69 2.32
N ARG A 103 6.27 -13.84 3.34
CA ARG A 103 7.70 -13.54 3.28
C ARG A 103 8.47 -14.81 2.96
N ASP A 104 9.51 -14.66 2.14
CA ASP A 104 10.45 -15.73 1.82
C ASP A 104 11.53 -15.89 2.91
N ALA A 105 12.36 -16.92 2.78
CA ALA A 105 13.49 -17.11 3.66
C ALA A 105 14.38 -15.84 3.75
N PRO A 106 14.89 -15.46 4.92
CA PRO A 106 14.90 -16.18 6.20
C PRO A 106 13.70 -15.90 7.11
N PHE A 107 12.66 -15.20 6.63
CA PHE A 107 11.50 -14.74 7.43
C PHE A 107 10.26 -15.61 7.23
N GLU A 108 10.44 -16.87 6.90
CA GLU A 108 9.36 -17.83 6.67
C GLU A 108 8.31 -17.82 7.79
N GLY A 109 7.02 -17.88 7.38
CA GLY A 109 5.88 -17.78 8.29
C GLY A 109 5.50 -16.35 8.70
N GLY A 110 6.25 -15.33 8.21
CA GLY A 110 5.87 -13.93 8.30
C GLY A 110 5.04 -13.48 7.09
N PHE A 111 4.59 -12.23 7.12
CA PHE A 111 3.93 -11.59 5.98
C PHE A 111 4.27 -10.10 5.89
N VAL A 112 4.23 -9.60 4.67
CA VAL A 112 4.24 -8.17 4.38
C VAL A 112 2.82 -7.73 4.08
N GLN A 113 2.36 -6.71 4.80
CA GLN A 113 1.09 -6.05 4.53
C GLN A 113 1.34 -4.76 3.77
N LEU A 114 0.99 -4.74 2.49
CA LEU A 114 1.10 -3.57 1.62
C LEU A 114 -0.24 -2.82 1.60
N ARG A 115 -0.23 -1.55 1.96
CA ARG A 115 -1.42 -0.70 1.97
C ARG A 115 -1.34 0.31 0.84
N LEU A 116 -2.35 0.34 -0.03
CA LEU A 116 -2.41 1.32 -1.12
C LEU A 116 -2.69 2.73 -0.60
N ARG A 117 -1.86 3.68 -0.99
CA ARG A 117 -2.01 5.12 -0.76
C ARG A 117 -2.06 5.86 -2.08
N VAL A 118 -3.11 6.60 -2.29
CA VAL A 118 -3.26 7.39 -3.51
C VAL A 118 -2.29 8.56 -3.50
N LEU A 119 -1.52 8.71 -4.58
CA LEU A 119 -0.68 9.88 -4.79
C LEU A 119 -1.56 11.13 -5.00
N PRO A 120 -1.13 12.29 -4.53
CA PRO A 120 -1.79 13.54 -4.86
C PRO A 120 -1.84 13.74 -6.39
N ASP A 121 -2.99 14.14 -6.88
CA ASP A 121 -3.23 14.48 -8.28
C ASP A 121 -3.54 15.98 -8.42
N PHE A 122 -3.14 16.59 -9.54
CA PHE A 122 -3.32 18.03 -9.75
C PHE A 122 -4.77 18.41 -10.10
N ARG A 123 -5.55 17.48 -10.65
CA ARG A 123 -6.95 17.69 -11.06
C ARG A 123 -7.94 17.17 -10.04
N PHE A 124 -7.61 16.04 -9.39
CA PHE A 124 -8.53 15.32 -8.53
C PHE A 124 -8.00 15.21 -7.11
N LYS A 125 -8.80 15.64 -6.14
CA LYS A 125 -8.56 15.39 -4.73
C LYS A 125 -9.37 14.17 -4.31
N VAL A 126 -8.74 13.26 -3.57
CA VAL A 126 -9.36 12.03 -3.08
C VAL A 126 -9.77 12.19 -1.63
N HIS A 127 -11.05 11.96 -1.35
CA HIS A 127 -11.60 11.93 0.00
C HIS A 127 -12.30 10.57 0.23
N GLY A 128 -11.56 9.62 0.81
CA GLY A 128 -12.04 8.24 0.91
C GLY A 128 -12.23 7.63 -0.48
N SER A 129 -13.46 7.34 -0.87
CA SER A 129 -13.83 6.89 -2.22
C SER A 129 -14.42 8.01 -3.09
N ASP A 130 -14.61 9.21 -2.54
CA ASP A 130 -15.13 10.33 -3.32
C ASP A 130 -14.00 11.08 -4.01
N LEU A 131 -14.28 11.59 -5.21
CA LEU A 131 -13.40 12.45 -5.98
C LEU A 131 -13.92 13.88 -5.93
N GLN A 132 -13.02 14.84 -5.79
CA GLN A 132 -13.32 16.25 -5.93
C GLN A 132 -12.46 16.85 -7.03
N CYS A 133 -13.05 17.64 -7.92
CA CYS A 133 -12.32 18.39 -8.94
C CYS A 133 -12.89 19.80 -9.10
N GLU A 134 -12.10 20.68 -9.71
CA GLU A 134 -12.50 22.01 -10.10
C GLU A 134 -12.80 22.03 -11.61
N MET A 135 -13.97 22.56 -11.97
CA MET A 135 -14.36 22.80 -13.36
C MET A 135 -14.38 24.30 -13.62
N ARG A 136 -13.57 24.74 -14.57
CA ARG A 136 -13.53 26.16 -14.97
C ARG A 136 -14.42 26.38 -16.17
N ILE A 137 -15.49 27.18 -15.98
CA ILE A 137 -16.45 27.56 -17.01
C ILE A 137 -16.37 29.05 -17.34
N ASP A 138 -16.81 29.44 -18.51
CA ASP A 138 -16.95 30.83 -18.90
C ASP A 138 -18.21 31.45 -18.26
N ALA A 139 -18.20 32.76 -18.06
CA ALA A 139 -19.31 33.50 -17.46
C ALA A 139 -20.62 33.29 -18.20
N ARG A 140 -20.59 33.21 -19.54
CA ARG A 140 -21.75 32.90 -20.37
C ARG A 140 -22.34 31.54 -20.03
N ARG A 141 -21.49 30.51 -19.91
CA ARG A 141 -21.91 29.15 -19.55
C ARG A 141 -22.48 29.08 -18.14
N ALA A 142 -21.97 29.89 -17.22
CA ALA A 142 -22.51 30.01 -15.87
C ALA A 142 -23.94 30.58 -15.88
N THR A 143 -24.22 31.54 -16.77
CA THR A 143 -25.54 32.14 -16.89
C THR A 143 -26.56 31.24 -17.60
N GLU A 144 -26.15 30.64 -18.72
CA GLU A 144 -27.00 29.82 -19.57
C GLU A 144 -27.22 28.39 -19.02
N GLY A 145 -26.25 27.89 -18.25
CA GLY A 145 -26.21 26.49 -17.82
C GLY A 145 -25.83 25.56 -18.97
N GLY A 146 -26.19 24.29 -18.85
CA GLY A 146 -26.00 23.29 -19.89
C GLY A 146 -25.18 22.08 -19.41
N ALA A 147 -24.84 21.21 -20.36
CA ALA A 147 -24.10 20.00 -20.08
C ALA A 147 -22.60 20.16 -20.43
N GLU A 148 -21.75 19.79 -19.49
CA GLU A 148 -20.28 19.77 -19.68
C GLU A 148 -19.77 18.35 -19.39
N THR A 149 -18.69 17.95 -20.09
CA THR A 149 -18.13 16.61 -19.94
C THR A 149 -16.78 16.68 -19.24
N ILE A 150 -16.62 15.89 -18.17
CA ILE A 150 -15.35 15.70 -17.47
C ILE A 150 -14.80 14.33 -17.78
N ALA A 151 -13.52 14.26 -18.17
CA ALA A 151 -12.78 13.02 -18.25
C ALA A 151 -12.25 12.65 -16.86
N LEU A 152 -12.67 11.51 -16.34
CA LEU A 152 -12.23 10.93 -15.07
C LEU A 152 -10.89 10.21 -15.23
N PRO A 153 -10.16 10.00 -14.12
CA PRO A 153 -9.06 9.06 -14.09
C PRO A 153 -9.52 7.68 -14.59
N GLY A 154 -8.68 6.99 -15.36
CA GLY A 154 -9.07 5.73 -16.00
C GLY A 154 -9.74 5.86 -17.36
N GLY A 155 -10.04 7.09 -17.84
CA GLY A 155 -10.53 7.37 -19.20
C GLY A 155 -12.05 7.42 -19.35
N ARG A 156 -12.80 7.16 -18.28
CA ARG A 156 -14.26 7.30 -18.27
C ARG A 156 -14.66 8.77 -18.38
N ARG A 157 -15.74 9.08 -19.09
CA ARG A 157 -16.28 10.44 -19.21
C ARG A 157 -17.61 10.52 -18.46
N VAL A 158 -17.84 11.63 -17.80
CA VAL A 158 -19.08 11.92 -17.06
C VAL A 158 -19.61 13.27 -17.46
N THR A 159 -20.90 13.33 -17.73
CA THR A 159 -21.61 14.58 -18.04
C THR A 159 -22.06 15.25 -16.75
N VAL A 160 -21.72 16.52 -16.61
CA VAL A 160 -22.10 17.38 -15.50
C VAL A 160 -23.15 18.37 -16.02
N ASN A 161 -24.34 18.31 -15.44
CA ASN A 161 -25.40 19.28 -15.78
C ASN A 161 -25.23 20.52 -14.90
N LEU A 162 -24.94 21.64 -15.57
CA LEU A 162 -24.81 22.95 -14.93
C LEU A 162 -26.17 23.62 -14.87
N PRO A 163 -26.66 24.00 -13.68
CA PRO A 163 -27.88 24.79 -13.61
C PRO A 163 -27.67 26.21 -14.15
N PRO A 164 -28.66 26.84 -14.78
CA PRO A 164 -28.55 28.22 -15.17
C PRO A 164 -28.41 29.13 -13.94
N GLY A 165 -27.52 30.13 -14.04
CA GLY A 165 -27.22 31.02 -12.91
C GLY A 165 -26.33 30.42 -11.83
N GLY A 166 -25.67 29.29 -12.11
CA GLY A 166 -24.78 28.62 -11.15
C GLY A 166 -23.66 29.54 -10.66
N GLY A 167 -23.52 29.65 -9.34
CA GLY A 167 -22.57 30.55 -8.70
C GLY A 167 -21.14 30.01 -8.65
N ARG A 168 -20.16 30.92 -8.57
CA ARG A 168 -18.77 30.54 -8.28
C ARG A 168 -18.70 29.82 -6.93
N GLY A 169 -18.03 28.67 -6.91
CA GLY A 169 -17.89 27.84 -5.71
C GLY A 169 -19.05 26.85 -5.51
N GLU A 170 -20.07 26.88 -6.35
CA GLU A 170 -21.13 25.88 -6.34
C GLU A 170 -20.55 24.48 -6.53
N ARG A 171 -21.15 23.51 -5.82
CA ARG A 171 -20.71 22.12 -5.84
C ARG A 171 -21.81 21.24 -6.43
N ILE A 172 -21.48 20.58 -7.53
CA ILE A 172 -22.37 19.60 -8.16
C ILE A 172 -21.89 18.22 -7.80
N ARG A 173 -22.77 17.40 -7.24
CA ARG A 173 -22.49 16.03 -6.85
C ARG A 173 -23.04 15.06 -7.88
N ILE A 174 -22.19 14.15 -8.36
CA ILE A 174 -22.55 13.10 -9.32
C ILE A 174 -22.33 11.77 -8.64
N SER A 175 -23.43 11.09 -8.34
CA SER A 175 -23.40 9.82 -7.64
C SER A 175 -22.75 8.72 -8.47
N GLY A 176 -21.93 7.87 -7.82
CA GLY A 176 -21.29 6.72 -8.46
C GLY A 176 -20.18 7.07 -9.47
N ALA A 177 -19.75 8.33 -9.54
CA ALA A 177 -18.66 8.78 -10.42
C ALA A 177 -17.30 8.87 -9.73
N GLY A 178 -17.20 8.45 -8.49
CA GLY A 178 -15.98 8.40 -7.69
C GLY A 178 -15.19 7.09 -7.85
N LEU A 179 -14.31 6.84 -6.88
CA LEU A 179 -13.48 5.64 -6.77
C LEU A 179 -14.29 4.44 -6.27
N PRO A 180 -13.83 3.22 -6.55
CA PRO A 180 -14.43 2.02 -5.99
C PRO A 180 -14.43 2.02 -4.46
N ARG A 181 -15.46 1.43 -3.86
CA ARG A 181 -15.57 1.25 -2.41
C ARG A 181 -15.18 -0.17 -2.00
N PRO A 182 -14.57 -0.37 -0.82
CA PRO A 182 -14.14 -1.71 -0.38
C PRO A 182 -15.28 -2.74 -0.24
N ARG A 183 -16.52 -2.26 -0.04
CA ARG A 183 -17.72 -3.11 0.12
C ARG A 183 -18.61 -3.16 -1.11
N GLY A 184 -18.07 -2.78 -2.26
CA GLY A 184 -18.80 -2.67 -3.51
C GLY A 184 -19.42 -1.29 -3.75
N GLY A 185 -19.75 -1.01 -5.02
CA GLY A 185 -20.21 0.30 -5.46
C GLY A 185 -19.06 1.31 -5.62
N ARG A 186 -19.43 2.57 -5.85
CA ARG A 186 -18.48 3.66 -6.07
C ARG A 186 -18.81 4.84 -5.18
N GLY A 187 -17.82 5.68 -4.90
CA GLY A 187 -17.99 6.99 -4.32
C GLY A 187 -18.60 7.97 -5.33
N ASP A 188 -18.67 9.21 -4.95
CA ASP A 188 -19.26 10.27 -5.75
C ASP A 188 -18.17 11.19 -6.30
N LEU A 189 -18.50 11.89 -7.39
CA LEU A 189 -17.69 12.98 -7.90
C LEU A 189 -18.32 14.31 -7.45
N VAL A 190 -17.54 15.14 -6.79
CA VAL A 190 -17.93 16.51 -6.41
C VAL A 190 -17.18 17.48 -7.32
N VAL A 191 -17.92 18.16 -8.17
CA VAL A 191 -17.39 19.18 -9.09
C VAL A 191 -17.63 20.54 -8.49
N GLN A 192 -16.56 21.28 -8.25
CA GLN A 192 -16.63 22.67 -7.79
C GLN A 192 -16.50 23.62 -8.99
N ILE A 193 -17.48 24.49 -9.17
CA ILE A 193 -17.50 25.45 -10.27
C ILE A 193 -16.53 26.61 -9.98
N ALA A 194 -15.68 26.91 -10.93
CA ALA A 194 -14.83 28.09 -10.94
C ALA A 194 -15.01 28.84 -12.27
N TYR A 195 -14.80 30.15 -12.26
CA TYR A 195 -14.87 30.95 -13.49
C TYR A 195 -13.50 31.12 -14.12
N ARG A 196 -13.46 31.04 -15.46
CA ARG A 196 -12.29 31.49 -16.21
C ARG A 196 -12.25 33.04 -16.16
N LEU A 197 -11.14 33.59 -15.73
CA LEU A 197 -10.89 34.99 -15.86
C LEU A 197 -10.47 35.26 -17.32
N ALA A 198 -11.22 36.08 -18.05
CA ALA A 198 -10.80 36.57 -19.35
C ALA A 198 -9.61 37.54 -19.14
N ALA A 199 -8.42 37.16 -19.57
CA ALA A 199 -7.30 38.07 -19.60
C ALA A 199 -7.47 38.98 -20.82
N THR A 200 -7.86 40.23 -20.61
CA THR A 200 -7.85 41.24 -21.67
C THR A 200 -6.44 41.77 -21.80
N VAL A 201 -5.72 41.31 -22.81
CA VAL A 201 -4.42 41.88 -23.17
C VAL A 201 -4.65 43.11 -24.08
N SER A 202 -4.64 44.31 -23.53
CA SER A 202 -4.56 45.53 -24.34
C SER A 202 -3.11 45.76 -24.74
N ARG A 203 -2.79 45.59 -26.04
CA ARG A 203 -1.52 46.05 -26.57
C ARG A 203 -1.56 47.59 -26.64
N ARG A 204 -0.72 48.24 -25.84
CA ARG A 204 -0.40 49.68 -26.12
C ARG A 204 0.48 49.74 -27.39
N PRO A 205 0.14 50.56 -28.36
CA PRO A 205 1.05 50.78 -29.48
C PRO A 205 2.36 51.38 -28.95
N ALA A 206 3.49 50.84 -29.42
CA ALA A 206 4.79 51.44 -29.17
C ALA A 206 4.85 52.78 -29.89
N THR A 207 5.10 53.84 -29.13
CA THR A 207 5.39 55.19 -29.64
C THR A 207 6.83 55.26 -30.05
#